data_fa1c7571901d913c466f8a1cbbfc15ae
#
_entry.id   fa1c7571901d913c466f8a1cbbfc15ae
#
_cell.length_a   1.000
_cell.length_b   1.000
_cell.length_c   1.000
_cell.angle_alpha   90.00
_cell.angle_beta   90.00
_cell.angle_gamma   90.00
#
_symmetry.space_group_name_H-M   'P 1'
#
loop_
_entity.id
_entity.type
_entity.pdbx_description
1 polymer ?
#
loop_
_entity_poly.entity_id
_entity_poly.type
_entity_poly.pdbx_seq_one_letter_code
_entity_poly.pdbx_strand_id
1 'polypeptide(L)'
;ESGLALGGLAMRPYVDDDKIKISFVQAPVFYPLQSNTQDVSSAAIINKSQKTVGKETIYYTLVELHEWTKDKKYTITNELYRSSEKERVGDRVPLSEIYEDLEEEVTLDGLTRPLFTYLKPPGMNNKDINSPLGLSIFDNAKSTIDFINTTYDEFKWEVRMGQRRVLVPDQTVRIGFDHHGDTDLVTREFDPEQNVYEQIDGGKDTPINITDLTTPIRSDDYIKAINEGLALFEMQVGVSPGMFTFDGKSMKTATEVVSENSDTYQLRNSIVSLVDQSIKELVISICEIGKLYGLYSGPIPEMDDITVNLDEGVFVDKNNELDYYAKALLSGLVSKQYAISKALGLS
;
A
#
# COMPACT_ATOMS: atom_id res chain seq x y z
N GLU A 1 -4.95 -4.63 0.38
CA GLU A 1 -3.59 -4.04 0.24
C GLU A 1 -3.62 -2.52 0.52
N SER A 2 -4.47 -1.73 -0.17
CA SER A 2 -4.51 -0.26 0.02
C SER A 2 -4.79 0.16 1.46
N GLY A 3 -5.65 -0.54 2.19
CA GLY A 3 -5.93 -0.26 3.60
C GLY A 3 -4.70 -0.39 4.49
N LEU A 4 -3.84 -1.38 4.25
CA LEU A 4 -2.57 -1.56 4.96
C LEU A 4 -1.55 -0.48 4.58
N ALA A 5 -1.52 -0.11 3.30
CA ALA A 5 -0.59 0.90 2.79
C ALA A 5 -0.96 2.33 3.23
N LEU A 6 -2.25 2.65 3.30
CA LEU A 6 -2.76 4.00 3.59
C LEU A 6 -3.20 4.22 5.03
N GLY A 7 -3.12 3.18 5.87
CA GLY A 7 -3.51 3.27 7.29
C GLY A 7 -4.99 3.04 7.56
N GLY A 8 -5.76 2.55 6.58
CA GLY A 8 -7.14 2.17 6.74
C GLY A 8 -7.94 2.12 5.45
N LEU A 9 -9.08 1.48 5.51
CA LEU A 9 -10.04 1.37 4.40
C LEU A 9 -11.45 1.28 4.98
N ALA A 10 -12.36 2.14 4.54
CA ALA A 10 -13.76 1.97 4.84
C ALA A 10 -14.48 1.22 3.70
N MET A 11 -15.33 0.29 4.07
CA MET A 11 -16.21 -0.47 3.18
C MET A 11 -17.65 -0.02 3.43
N ARG A 12 -18.27 0.57 2.43
CA ARG A 12 -19.61 1.14 2.52
C ARG A 12 -20.57 0.40 1.60
N PRO A 13 -21.55 -0.37 2.14
CA PRO A 13 -22.62 -0.93 1.34
C PRO A 13 -23.64 0.16 0.98
N TYR A 14 -24.18 0.08 -0.24
CA TYR A 14 -25.26 0.94 -0.72
C TYR A 14 -26.15 0.19 -1.71
N VAL A 15 -27.36 0.67 -1.92
CA VAL A 15 -28.30 0.08 -2.87
C VAL A 15 -28.29 0.91 -4.14
N ASP A 16 -28.21 0.22 -5.28
CA ASP A 16 -28.24 0.80 -6.61
C ASP A 16 -28.86 -0.24 -7.58
N ASP A 17 -29.92 0.15 -8.31
CA ASP A 17 -30.70 -0.73 -9.20
C ASP A 17 -31.15 -2.04 -8.54
N ASP A 18 -31.75 -1.97 -7.35
CA ASP A 18 -32.18 -3.12 -6.54
C ASP A 18 -31.06 -4.12 -6.22
N LYS A 19 -29.82 -3.69 -6.26
CA LYS A 19 -28.64 -4.48 -5.90
C LYS A 19 -27.83 -3.80 -4.81
N ILE A 20 -27.34 -4.59 -3.89
CA ILE A 20 -26.40 -4.10 -2.87
C ILE A 20 -25.00 -4.11 -3.48
N LYS A 21 -24.38 -2.95 -3.52
CA LYS A 21 -23.01 -2.73 -3.97
C LYS A 21 -22.14 -2.28 -2.79
N ILE A 22 -20.83 -2.45 -2.91
CA ILE A 22 -19.86 -2.03 -1.89
C ILE A 22 -18.92 -1.01 -2.51
N SER A 23 -18.81 0.15 -1.87
CA SER A 23 -17.81 1.16 -2.18
C SER A 23 -16.62 1.01 -1.24
N PHE A 24 -15.40 1.07 -1.79
CA PHE A 24 -14.14 1.04 -1.03
C PHE A 24 -13.62 2.47 -0.89
N VAL A 25 -13.73 3.00 0.31
CA VAL A 25 -13.34 4.38 0.64
C VAL A 25 -11.94 4.38 1.23
N GLN A 26 -11.00 4.98 0.53
CA GLN A 26 -9.60 5.05 0.95
C GLN A 26 -9.41 6.00 2.12
N ALA A 27 -8.40 5.76 2.97
CA ALA A 27 -8.14 6.57 4.15
C ALA A 27 -8.05 8.10 3.91
N PRO A 28 -7.47 8.62 2.81
CA PRO A 28 -7.39 10.06 2.59
C PRO A 28 -8.73 10.78 2.36
N VAL A 29 -9.80 10.05 2.10
CA VAL A 29 -11.14 10.60 1.85
C VAL A 29 -12.18 10.14 2.88
N PHE A 30 -11.71 9.57 3.99
CA PHE A 30 -12.52 9.14 5.13
C PHE A 30 -12.17 9.97 6.38
N TYR A 31 -13.12 10.71 6.91
CA TYR A 31 -12.93 11.61 8.05
C TYR A 31 -13.84 11.20 9.20
N PRO A 32 -13.31 10.68 10.32
CA PRO A 32 -14.11 10.35 11.49
C PRO A 32 -14.68 11.63 12.12
N LEU A 33 -15.97 11.65 12.37
CA LEU A 33 -16.66 12.75 13.03
C LEU A 33 -16.92 12.43 14.51
N GLN A 34 -17.31 11.19 14.78
CA GLN A 34 -17.49 10.69 16.14
C GLN A 34 -16.86 9.31 16.26
N SER A 35 -16.05 9.12 17.29
CA SER A 35 -15.35 7.87 17.55
C SER A 35 -15.04 7.70 19.02
N ASN A 36 -14.86 6.46 19.42
CA ASN A 36 -14.02 6.12 20.57
C ASN A 36 -12.60 5.87 20.06
N THR A 37 -11.66 5.45 20.89
CA THR A 37 -10.28 5.20 20.46
C THR A 37 -10.12 4.00 19.52
N GLN A 38 -11.15 3.20 19.31
CA GLN A 38 -11.14 1.99 18.50
C GLN A 38 -12.12 2.05 17.32
N ASP A 39 -13.38 2.44 17.61
CA ASP A 39 -14.46 2.38 16.63
C ASP A 39 -14.87 3.77 16.17
N VAL A 40 -15.23 3.89 14.92
CA VAL A 40 -15.80 5.10 14.31
C VAL A 40 -17.30 4.91 14.19
N SER A 41 -18.08 5.74 14.87
CA SER A 41 -19.54 5.70 14.83
C SER A 41 -20.17 6.67 13.84
N SER A 42 -19.47 7.77 13.51
CA SER A 42 -19.92 8.76 12.54
C SER A 42 -18.71 9.21 11.69
N ALA A 43 -18.92 9.41 10.40
CA ALA A 43 -17.85 9.79 9.48
C ALA A 43 -18.36 10.67 8.33
N ALA A 44 -17.47 11.50 7.79
CA ALA A 44 -17.64 12.13 6.50
C ALA A 44 -16.84 11.37 5.43
N ILE A 45 -17.49 11.03 4.34
CA ILE A 45 -16.90 10.38 3.18
C ILE A 45 -16.87 11.41 2.04
N ILE A 46 -15.68 11.60 1.46
CA ILE A 46 -15.50 12.57 0.39
C ILE A 46 -15.31 11.85 -0.95
N ASN A 47 -16.11 12.24 -1.93
CA ASN A 47 -15.99 11.74 -3.30
C ASN A 47 -15.69 12.90 -4.25
N LYS A 48 -14.54 12.84 -4.94
CA LYS A 48 -14.11 13.87 -5.89
C LYS A 48 -14.36 13.40 -7.31
N SER A 49 -15.01 14.23 -8.10
CA SER A 49 -15.25 14.01 -9.53
C SER A 49 -14.88 15.27 -10.34
N GLN A 50 -14.77 15.11 -11.64
CA GLN A 50 -14.51 16.23 -12.54
C GLN A 50 -15.36 16.12 -13.81
N LYS A 51 -15.77 17.28 -14.34
CA LYS A 51 -16.51 17.39 -15.59
C LYS A 51 -15.85 18.43 -16.46
N THR A 52 -15.50 18.08 -17.70
CA THR A 52 -14.94 19.04 -18.66
C THR A 52 -16.05 19.58 -19.53
N VAL A 53 -16.21 20.92 -19.52
CA VAL A 53 -17.16 21.63 -20.33
C VAL A 53 -16.41 22.59 -21.27
N GLY A 54 -16.32 22.23 -22.54
CA GLY A 54 -15.50 22.94 -23.51
C GLY A 54 -14.00 22.84 -23.22
N LYS A 55 -13.37 23.94 -22.82
CA LYS A 55 -11.94 24.02 -22.44
C LYS A 55 -11.72 24.09 -20.93
N GLU A 56 -12.77 24.19 -20.15
CA GLU A 56 -12.70 24.32 -18.70
C GLU A 56 -12.97 22.99 -18.02
N THR A 57 -12.19 22.68 -17.00
CA THR A 57 -12.43 21.53 -16.12
C THR A 57 -13.00 22.02 -14.81
N ILE A 58 -14.17 21.52 -14.47
CA ILE A 58 -14.88 21.82 -13.22
C ILE A 58 -14.71 20.62 -12.29
N TYR A 59 -14.35 20.88 -11.05
CA TYR A 59 -14.17 19.89 -10.01
C TYR A 59 -15.35 19.90 -9.05
N TYR A 60 -15.86 18.72 -8.75
CA TYR A 60 -16.95 18.52 -7.82
C TYR A 60 -16.48 17.69 -6.63
N THR A 61 -16.92 18.09 -5.44
CA THR A 61 -16.66 17.38 -4.20
C THR A 61 -18.00 17.05 -3.56
N LEU A 62 -18.37 15.77 -3.56
CA LEU A 62 -19.52 15.27 -2.80
C LEU A 62 -19.03 14.92 -1.40
N VAL A 63 -19.66 15.50 -0.39
CA VAL A 63 -19.46 15.20 1.03
C VAL A 63 -20.68 14.44 1.52
N GLU A 64 -20.46 13.21 1.96
CA GLU A 64 -21.49 12.34 2.51
C GLU A 64 -21.25 12.20 4.01
N LEU A 65 -22.16 12.74 4.82
CA LEU A 65 -22.08 12.74 6.28
C LEU A 65 -22.92 11.57 6.82
N HIS A 66 -22.29 10.69 7.54
CA HIS A 66 -22.90 9.55 8.22
C HIS A 66 -22.96 9.79 9.71
N GLU A 67 -24.15 10.01 10.26
CA GLU A 67 -24.32 10.42 11.64
C GLU A 67 -25.48 9.71 12.34
N TRP A 68 -25.39 9.57 13.67
CA TRP A 68 -26.47 9.11 14.50
C TRP A 68 -27.22 10.29 15.15
N THR A 69 -28.53 10.30 15.02
CA THR A 69 -29.38 11.26 15.73
C THR A 69 -29.50 10.89 17.20
N LYS A 70 -29.97 11.82 18.04
CA LYS A 70 -30.25 11.57 19.47
C LYS A 70 -31.27 10.46 19.69
N ASP A 71 -32.18 10.27 18.73
CA ASP A 71 -33.21 9.23 18.76
C ASP A 71 -32.73 7.89 18.19
N LYS A 72 -31.41 7.71 18.05
CA LYS A 72 -30.76 6.51 17.50
C LYS A 72 -31.19 6.15 16.09
N LYS A 73 -31.58 7.13 15.27
CA LYS A 73 -31.78 6.98 13.85
C LYS A 73 -30.47 7.31 13.12
N TYR A 74 -30.24 6.66 12.03
CA TYR A 74 -29.06 6.88 11.22
C TYR A 74 -29.37 7.84 10.06
N THR A 75 -28.63 8.91 9.94
CA THR A 75 -28.86 9.93 8.93
C THR A 75 -27.64 10.00 8.01
N ILE A 76 -27.92 10.04 6.72
CA ILE A 76 -26.93 10.31 5.67
C ILE A 76 -27.30 11.64 5.05
N THR A 77 -26.39 12.62 5.14
CA THR A 77 -26.56 13.95 4.53
C THR A 77 -25.57 14.12 3.40
N ASN A 78 -26.05 14.52 2.22
CA ASN A 78 -25.26 14.71 1.02
C ASN A 78 -25.12 16.20 0.68
N GLU A 79 -23.90 16.67 0.50
CA GLU A 79 -23.60 18.03 0.09
C GLU A 79 -22.64 18.03 -1.10
N LEU A 80 -23.01 18.76 -2.16
CA LEU A 80 -22.18 18.91 -3.35
C LEU A 80 -21.53 20.28 -3.39
N TYR A 81 -20.23 20.30 -3.66
CA TYR A 81 -19.44 21.50 -3.81
C TYR A 81 -18.80 21.54 -5.19
N ARG A 82 -18.69 22.76 -5.78
CA ARG A 82 -18.11 22.99 -7.10
C ARG A 82 -16.96 23.97 -7.03
N SER A 83 -15.86 23.67 -7.72
CA SER A 83 -14.68 24.53 -7.82
C SER A 83 -14.11 24.53 -9.24
N SER A 84 -13.46 25.62 -9.62
CA SER A 84 -12.60 25.70 -10.80
C SER A 84 -11.18 25.16 -10.54
N GLU A 85 -10.81 24.97 -9.28
CA GLU A 85 -9.49 24.53 -8.84
C GLU A 85 -9.57 23.13 -8.23
N LYS A 86 -8.65 22.24 -8.62
CA LYS A 86 -8.63 20.82 -8.21
C LYS A 86 -8.51 20.63 -6.68
N GLU A 87 -7.74 21.46 -6.01
CA GLU A 87 -7.43 21.30 -4.58
C GLU A 87 -8.36 22.12 -3.67
N ARG A 88 -9.32 22.85 -4.24
CA ARG A 88 -10.26 23.66 -3.49
C ARG A 88 -11.64 23.02 -3.50
N VAL A 89 -12.32 23.02 -2.35
CA VAL A 89 -13.69 22.49 -2.23
C VAL A 89 -14.69 23.36 -3.01
N GLY A 90 -14.57 24.68 -2.94
CA GLY A 90 -15.41 25.62 -3.66
C GLY A 90 -16.74 25.92 -2.98
N ASP A 91 -17.76 26.24 -3.78
CA ASP A 91 -19.07 26.71 -3.31
C ASP A 91 -20.08 25.55 -3.36
N ARG A 92 -21.01 25.54 -2.37
CA ARG A 92 -22.10 24.55 -2.33
C ARG A 92 -23.05 24.79 -3.52
N VAL A 93 -23.37 23.70 -4.21
CA VAL A 93 -24.29 23.67 -5.35
C VAL A 93 -25.34 22.56 -5.17
N PRO A 94 -26.48 22.64 -5.88
CA PRO A 94 -27.48 21.59 -5.82
C PRO A 94 -26.92 20.23 -6.28
N LEU A 95 -27.34 19.15 -5.63
CA LEU A 95 -26.93 17.77 -6.01
C LEU A 95 -27.27 17.44 -7.46
N SER A 96 -28.40 17.98 -7.97
CA SER A 96 -28.90 17.77 -9.32
C SER A 96 -27.95 18.22 -10.45
N GLU A 97 -26.88 18.97 -10.15
CA GLU A 97 -25.86 19.29 -11.17
C GLU A 97 -25.10 18.03 -11.67
N ILE A 98 -24.98 17.01 -10.82
CA ILE A 98 -24.25 15.77 -11.10
C ILE A 98 -25.10 14.53 -10.82
N TYR A 99 -25.92 14.56 -9.76
CA TYR A 99 -26.68 13.41 -9.25
C TYR A 99 -28.17 13.75 -9.24
N GLU A 100 -28.90 13.24 -10.23
CA GLU A 100 -30.35 13.54 -10.39
C GLU A 100 -31.20 12.86 -9.31
N ASP A 101 -30.80 11.64 -8.89
CA ASP A 101 -31.59 10.78 -7.99
C ASP A 101 -31.03 10.73 -6.56
N LEU A 102 -30.02 11.54 -6.22
CA LEU A 102 -29.45 11.56 -4.89
C LEU A 102 -30.18 12.53 -3.98
N GLU A 103 -30.75 12.01 -2.88
CA GLU A 103 -31.43 12.84 -1.88
C GLU A 103 -30.44 13.61 -1.01
N GLU A 104 -30.79 14.83 -0.59
CA GLU A 104 -29.94 15.65 0.30
C GLU A 104 -29.84 15.05 1.69
N GLU A 105 -30.91 14.40 2.20
CA GLU A 105 -30.94 13.79 3.52
C GLU A 105 -31.79 12.52 3.50
N VAL A 106 -31.21 11.45 3.96
CA VAL A 106 -31.89 10.16 4.15
C VAL A 106 -31.78 9.74 5.61
N THR A 107 -32.93 9.48 6.26
CA THR A 107 -32.94 8.95 7.61
C THR A 107 -33.40 7.49 7.60
N LEU A 108 -32.57 6.63 8.16
CA LEU A 108 -32.80 5.18 8.26
C LEU A 108 -33.05 4.79 9.71
N ASP A 109 -34.02 3.90 9.93
CA ASP A 109 -34.37 3.38 11.25
C ASP A 109 -34.10 1.88 11.32
N GLY A 110 -33.80 1.38 12.51
CA GLY A 110 -33.58 -0.06 12.74
C GLY A 110 -32.17 -0.57 12.40
N LEU A 111 -31.20 0.31 12.17
CA LEU A 111 -29.80 -0.07 12.05
C LEU A 111 -29.18 -0.25 13.44
N THR A 112 -28.31 -1.24 13.59
CA THR A 112 -27.56 -1.48 14.84
C THR A 112 -26.16 -0.89 14.78
N ARG A 113 -25.68 -0.56 13.57
CA ARG A 113 -24.32 -0.08 13.29
C ARG A 113 -24.31 0.92 12.14
N PRO A 114 -23.23 1.71 11.97
CA PRO A 114 -23.11 2.60 10.82
C PRO A 114 -23.05 1.81 9.51
N LEU A 115 -23.53 2.42 8.42
CA LEU A 115 -23.46 1.84 7.06
C LEU A 115 -22.08 1.97 6.45
N PHE A 116 -21.07 1.85 7.24
CA PHE A 116 -19.68 1.64 6.82
C PHE A 116 -18.95 0.79 7.84
N THR A 117 -17.98 0.04 7.39
CA THR A 117 -17.05 -0.72 8.24
C THR A 117 -15.65 -0.20 7.97
N TYR A 118 -14.94 0.20 9.02
CA TYR A 118 -13.58 0.72 8.88
C TYR A 118 -12.56 -0.35 9.27
N LEU A 119 -11.81 -0.84 8.27
CA LEU A 119 -10.67 -1.72 8.47
C LEU A 119 -9.46 -0.89 8.90
N LYS A 120 -9.02 -1.07 10.13
CA LYS A 120 -7.83 -0.45 10.71
C LYS A 120 -6.67 -1.43 10.67
N PRO A 121 -5.46 -1.06 10.17
CA PRO A 121 -4.28 -1.91 10.30
C PRO A 121 -3.91 -2.18 11.76
N PRO A 122 -3.22 -3.30 12.05
CA PRO A 122 -2.78 -3.59 13.42
C PRO A 122 -1.78 -2.55 13.92
N GLY A 123 -1.77 -2.33 15.23
CA GLY A 123 -0.90 -1.36 15.88
C GLY A 123 -1.63 -0.11 16.37
N MET A 124 -0.91 0.70 17.11
CA MET A 124 -1.40 1.95 17.68
C MET A 124 -0.97 3.14 16.82
N ASN A 125 -1.86 4.12 16.68
CA ASN A 125 -1.49 5.39 16.06
C ASN A 125 -0.62 6.20 17.03
N ASN A 126 0.70 6.11 16.85
CA ASN A 126 1.67 6.82 17.69
C ASN A 126 1.91 8.28 17.28
N LYS A 127 1.28 8.74 16.19
CA LYS A 127 1.31 10.15 15.76
C LYS A 127 0.19 10.97 16.37
N ASP A 128 -0.97 10.35 16.51
CA ASP A 128 -2.11 10.92 17.19
C ASP A 128 -2.83 9.82 17.99
N ILE A 129 -2.52 9.74 19.27
CA ILE A 129 -3.07 8.72 20.19
C ILE A 129 -4.58 8.81 20.38
N ASN A 130 -5.17 9.96 20.08
CA ASN A 130 -6.61 10.19 20.19
C ASN A 130 -7.35 9.89 18.89
N SER A 131 -6.63 9.68 17.80
CA SER A 131 -7.23 9.34 16.50
C SER A 131 -7.65 7.87 16.44
N PRO A 132 -8.88 7.56 15.99
CA PRO A 132 -9.31 6.19 15.78
C PRO A 132 -8.68 5.59 14.51
N LEU A 133 -8.08 6.41 13.66
CA LEU A 133 -7.48 5.97 12.40
C LEU A 133 -6.18 5.20 12.65
N GLY A 134 -5.94 4.20 11.81
CA GLY A 134 -4.69 3.47 11.79
C GLY A 134 -3.56 4.21 11.08
N LEU A 135 -2.37 3.67 11.16
CA LEU A 135 -1.21 4.09 10.37
C LEU A 135 -0.90 3.04 9.32
N SER A 136 -0.22 3.45 8.26
CA SER A 136 0.40 2.51 7.32
C SER A 136 1.31 1.54 8.07
N ILE A 137 1.33 0.28 7.66
CA ILE A 137 2.23 -0.74 8.23
C ILE A 137 3.71 -0.37 8.11
N PHE A 138 4.06 0.49 7.14
CA PHE A 138 5.43 1.00 6.96
C PHE A 138 5.61 2.48 7.36
N ASP A 139 4.63 3.07 8.06
CA ASP A 139 4.73 4.50 8.43
C ASP A 139 5.92 4.79 9.35
N ASN A 140 6.21 3.90 10.28
CA ASN A 140 7.37 4.00 11.18
C ASN A 140 8.70 3.74 10.47
N ALA A 141 8.68 3.16 9.27
CA ALA A 141 9.88 2.84 8.49
C ALA A 141 10.19 3.87 7.38
N LYS A 142 9.47 4.99 7.29
CA LYS A 142 9.64 5.97 6.21
C LYS A 142 11.07 6.48 6.09
N SER A 143 11.72 6.84 7.20
CA SER A 143 13.10 7.30 7.20
C SER A 143 14.09 6.22 6.74
N THR A 144 13.80 4.96 7.06
CA THR A 144 14.60 3.82 6.62
C THR A 144 14.43 3.57 5.12
N ILE A 145 13.20 3.72 4.61
CA ILE A 145 12.92 3.65 3.16
C ILE A 145 13.68 4.75 2.42
N ASP A 146 13.66 5.97 2.93
CA ASP A 146 14.39 7.10 2.35
C ASP A 146 15.92 6.86 2.36
N PHE A 147 16.44 6.27 3.44
CA PHE A 147 17.84 5.87 3.52
C PHE A 147 18.19 4.81 2.46
N ILE A 148 17.36 3.75 2.32
CA ILE A 148 17.58 2.69 1.33
C ILE A 148 17.54 3.28 -0.09
N ASN A 149 16.56 4.13 -0.39
CA ASN A 149 16.41 4.78 -1.69
C ASN A 149 17.62 5.66 -2.02
N THR A 150 18.06 6.49 -1.08
CA THR A 150 19.24 7.36 -1.24
C THR A 150 20.50 6.53 -1.47
N THR A 151 20.73 5.50 -0.66
CA THR A 151 21.88 4.60 -0.80
C THR A 151 21.87 3.88 -2.15
N TYR A 152 20.70 3.46 -2.62
CA TYR A 152 20.55 2.83 -3.93
C TYR A 152 20.84 3.80 -5.09
N ASP A 153 20.40 5.04 -4.98
CA ASP A 153 20.67 6.08 -5.99
C ASP A 153 22.17 6.47 -5.99
N GLU A 154 22.79 6.57 -4.82
CA GLU A 154 24.24 6.76 -4.72
C GLU A 154 25.02 5.58 -5.31
N PHE A 155 24.58 4.35 -5.10
CA PHE A 155 25.19 3.17 -5.71
C PHE A 155 25.08 3.20 -7.24
N LYS A 156 23.91 3.56 -7.78
CA LYS A 156 23.75 3.76 -9.23
C LYS A 156 24.70 4.81 -9.78
N TRP A 157 24.87 5.91 -9.01
CA TRP A 157 25.81 6.97 -9.35
C TRP A 157 27.26 6.49 -9.30
N GLU A 158 27.63 5.75 -8.26
CA GLU A 158 28.98 5.14 -8.13
C GLU A 158 29.29 4.23 -9.34
N VAL A 159 28.35 3.37 -9.75
CA VAL A 159 28.50 2.52 -10.94
C VAL A 159 28.68 3.36 -12.20
N ARG A 160 27.94 4.46 -12.34
CA ARG A 160 28.05 5.38 -13.46
C ARG A 160 29.40 6.11 -13.49
N MET A 161 29.85 6.58 -12.33
CA MET A 161 31.13 7.30 -12.19
C MET A 161 32.32 6.36 -12.22
N GLY A 162 32.16 5.11 -11.81
CA GLY A 162 33.21 4.07 -11.85
C GLY A 162 33.45 3.46 -13.23
N GLN A 163 32.82 3.99 -14.29
CA GLN A 163 33.15 3.58 -15.65
C GLN A 163 34.62 3.89 -15.95
N ARG A 164 35.25 3.03 -16.74
CA ARG A 164 36.66 3.14 -17.09
C ARG A 164 36.95 4.51 -17.67
N ARG A 165 37.90 5.26 -17.08
CA ARG A 165 38.37 6.57 -17.56
C ARG A 165 39.82 6.48 -17.87
N VAL A 166 40.14 6.77 -19.11
CA VAL A 166 41.54 6.80 -19.61
C VAL A 166 41.83 8.22 -20.04
N LEU A 167 42.82 8.83 -19.38
CA LEU A 167 43.34 10.15 -19.81
C LEU A 167 44.26 9.98 -20.98
N VAL A 168 43.97 10.70 -22.05
CA VAL A 168 44.76 10.69 -23.30
C VAL A 168 45.22 12.11 -23.60
N PRO A 169 46.52 12.35 -23.82
CA PRO A 169 47.02 13.66 -24.22
C PRO A 169 46.42 14.18 -25.52
N ASP A 170 46.18 15.47 -25.61
CA ASP A 170 45.57 16.17 -26.78
C ASP A 170 46.26 15.84 -28.12
N GLN A 171 47.55 15.57 -28.09
CA GLN A 171 48.36 15.23 -29.26
C GLN A 171 48.02 13.88 -29.89
N THR A 172 47.32 13.02 -29.17
CA THR A 172 46.94 11.67 -29.63
C THR A 172 45.54 11.56 -30.19
N VAL A 173 44.69 12.61 -30.03
CA VAL A 173 43.30 12.64 -30.45
C VAL A 173 43.24 13.27 -31.86
N ARG A 174 42.61 12.56 -32.82
CA ARG A 174 42.36 13.11 -34.16
C ARG A 174 41.32 14.21 -34.07
N ILE A 175 41.69 15.43 -34.50
CA ILE A 175 40.76 16.55 -34.62
C ILE A 175 39.96 16.34 -35.92
N GLY A 176 38.65 16.17 -35.81
CA GLY A 176 37.71 16.23 -36.92
C GLY A 176 37.45 17.69 -37.29
N PHE A 177 37.74 18.08 -38.51
CA PHE A 177 37.33 19.39 -39.05
C PHE A 177 35.96 19.22 -39.71
N ASP A 178 34.97 19.89 -39.21
CA ASP A 178 33.67 19.97 -39.88
C ASP A 178 33.60 21.30 -40.64
N HIS A 179 33.57 21.20 -41.97
CA HIS A 179 33.44 22.35 -42.85
C HIS A 179 31.96 22.72 -42.97
N HIS A 180 31.50 23.65 -42.15
CA HIS A 180 30.20 24.27 -42.31
C HIS A 180 30.33 25.77 -42.54
N GLY A 181 30.39 26.18 -43.83
CA GLY A 181 30.45 27.59 -44.20
C GLY A 181 31.81 28.27 -43.99
N ASP A 182 31.84 29.59 -44.03
CA ASP A 182 33.03 30.44 -44.06
C ASP A 182 33.79 30.58 -42.72
N THR A 183 33.52 29.70 -41.74
CA THR A 183 34.18 29.65 -40.42
C THR A 183 34.53 28.18 -40.07
N ASP A 184 35.84 27.93 -39.96
CA ASP A 184 36.40 26.68 -39.44
C ASP A 184 36.08 26.61 -37.94
N LEU A 185 34.95 26.03 -37.59
CA LEU A 185 34.61 25.70 -36.19
C LEU A 185 35.27 24.37 -35.84
N VAL A 186 36.33 24.43 -35.05
CA VAL A 186 36.88 23.26 -34.34
C VAL A 186 35.89 22.92 -33.25
N THR A 187 34.90 22.09 -33.54
CA THR A 187 34.01 21.55 -32.53
C THR A 187 34.76 20.45 -31.79
N ARG A 188 35.20 20.79 -30.59
CA ARG A 188 35.58 19.82 -29.57
C ARG A 188 34.32 19.37 -28.87
N GLU A 189 33.55 18.50 -29.48
CA GLU A 189 32.40 17.89 -28.79
C GLU A 189 32.87 16.75 -27.91
N PHE A 190 32.70 16.98 -26.65
CA PHE A 190 32.75 15.91 -25.65
C PHE A 190 31.47 15.10 -25.77
N ASP A 191 31.53 13.90 -26.36
CA ASP A 191 30.42 12.98 -26.43
C ASP A 191 30.18 12.39 -25.03
N PRO A 192 29.07 12.76 -24.32
CA PRO A 192 28.78 12.23 -23.00
C PRO A 192 28.50 10.71 -23.01
N GLU A 193 28.29 10.09 -24.17
CA GLU A 193 28.15 8.64 -24.29
C GLU A 193 29.50 7.91 -24.50
N GLN A 194 30.58 8.62 -24.83
CA GLN A 194 31.95 8.09 -24.91
C GLN A 194 32.74 8.39 -23.63
N ASN A 195 32.36 7.86 -22.53
CA ASN A 195 32.99 8.09 -21.22
C ASN A 195 34.34 7.40 -21.00
N VAL A 196 34.98 6.88 -22.08
CA VAL A 196 36.19 6.05 -21.94
C VAL A 196 37.47 6.89 -21.98
N TYR A 197 37.46 8.06 -22.65
CA TYR A 197 38.65 8.88 -22.85
C TYR A 197 38.37 10.33 -22.45
N GLU A 198 39.23 10.88 -21.60
CA GLU A 198 39.22 12.28 -21.23
C GLU A 198 40.49 12.96 -21.74
N GLN A 199 40.32 14.03 -22.53
CA GLN A 199 41.44 14.76 -23.13
C GLN A 199 42.02 15.75 -22.10
N ILE A 200 43.35 15.74 -21.95
CA ILE A 200 44.08 16.73 -21.11
C ILE A 200 45.01 17.53 -22.02
N ASP A 201 44.97 18.84 -21.89
CA ASP A 201 45.94 19.74 -22.53
C ASP A 201 47.31 19.57 -21.82
N GLY A 202 48.24 18.90 -22.50
CA GLY A 202 49.53 18.50 -21.96
C GLY A 202 50.68 19.45 -22.28
N GLY A 203 50.45 20.52 -23.03
CA GLY A 203 51.56 21.38 -23.49
C GLY A 203 52.57 20.66 -24.41
N LYS A 204 53.38 21.40 -25.17
CA LYS A 204 54.29 20.83 -26.22
C LYS A 204 55.42 19.93 -25.68
N ASP A 205 55.74 19.97 -24.41
CA ASP A 205 56.86 19.23 -23.81
C ASP A 205 56.41 18.13 -22.83
N THR A 206 55.12 17.80 -22.75
CA THR A 206 54.64 16.76 -21.84
C THR A 206 54.82 15.39 -22.46
N PRO A 207 55.43 14.41 -21.76
CA PRO A 207 55.55 13.06 -22.31
C PRO A 207 54.15 12.44 -22.51
N ILE A 208 53.99 11.77 -23.63
CA ILE A 208 52.77 11.04 -23.98
C ILE A 208 52.57 9.90 -22.97
N ASN A 209 51.77 10.13 -21.97
CA ASN A 209 51.46 9.15 -20.93
C ASN A 209 49.96 8.92 -20.86
N ILE A 210 49.54 7.69 -21.18
CA ILE A 210 48.14 7.27 -21.04
C ILE A 210 47.96 6.84 -19.59
N THR A 211 47.09 7.53 -18.88
CA THR A 211 46.84 7.24 -17.45
C THR A 211 45.44 6.67 -17.29
N ASP A 212 45.34 5.46 -16.75
CA ASP A 212 44.07 4.84 -16.38
C ASP A 212 43.65 5.35 -14.96
N LEU A 213 42.56 6.11 -14.90
CA LEU A 213 42.00 6.65 -13.68
C LEU A 213 40.82 5.83 -13.17
N THR A 214 40.69 4.59 -13.63
CA THR A 214 39.59 3.73 -13.18
C THR A 214 39.67 3.49 -11.69
N THR A 215 38.66 3.98 -10.96
CA THR A 215 38.52 3.74 -9.53
C THR A 215 37.70 2.48 -9.32
N PRO A 216 38.10 1.56 -8.42
CA PRO A 216 37.27 0.40 -8.10
C PRO A 216 35.94 0.83 -7.51
N ILE A 217 34.86 0.21 -7.99
CA ILE A 217 33.49 0.45 -7.51
C ILE A 217 33.35 -0.19 -6.11
N ARG A 218 32.87 0.57 -5.14
CA ARG A 218 32.64 0.11 -3.75
C ARG A 218 31.34 -0.68 -3.61
N SER A 219 31.13 -1.67 -4.49
CA SER A 219 29.87 -2.44 -4.55
C SER A 219 29.52 -3.14 -3.26
N ASP A 220 30.51 -3.71 -2.57
CA ASP A 220 30.28 -4.47 -1.34
C ASP A 220 29.84 -3.58 -0.18
N ASP A 221 30.38 -2.35 -0.09
CA ASP A 221 29.98 -1.37 0.93
C ASP A 221 28.53 -0.92 0.72
N TYR A 222 28.13 -0.66 -0.53
CA TYR A 222 26.74 -0.28 -0.84
C TYR A 222 25.76 -1.42 -0.62
N ILE A 223 26.10 -2.66 -1.05
CA ILE A 223 25.28 -3.85 -0.82
C ILE A 223 25.09 -4.08 0.70
N LYS A 224 26.17 -3.94 1.48
CA LYS A 224 26.10 -4.05 2.93
C LYS A 224 25.20 -2.99 3.55
N ALA A 225 25.34 -1.73 3.16
CA ALA A 225 24.50 -0.64 3.66
C ALA A 225 23.03 -0.83 3.31
N ILE A 226 22.72 -1.29 2.09
CA ILE A 226 21.35 -1.61 1.67
C ILE A 226 20.79 -2.77 2.49
N ASN A 227 21.56 -3.85 2.69
CA ASN A 227 21.11 -5.00 3.48
C ASN A 227 20.85 -4.64 4.95
N GLU A 228 21.69 -3.80 5.57
CA GLU A 228 21.45 -3.30 6.92
C GLU A 228 20.18 -2.42 6.97
N GLY A 229 19.96 -1.59 5.95
CA GLY A 229 18.73 -0.82 5.80
C GLY A 229 17.50 -1.72 5.66
N LEU A 230 17.58 -2.77 4.86
CA LEU A 230 16.50 -3.75 4.69
C LEU A 230 16.22 -4.53 5.98
N ALA A 231 17.25 -4.93 6.72
CA ALA A 231 17.08 -5.60 8.01
C ALA A 231 16.39 -4.69 9.05
N LEU A 232 16.75 -3.40 9.08
CA LEU A 232 16.08 -2.43 9.93
C LEU A 232 14.62 -2.21 9.50
N PHE A 233 14.36 -2.16 8.20
CA PHE A 233 13.02 -2.06 7.64
C PHE A 233 12.16 -3.27 8.03
N GLU A 234 12.67 -4.50 7.90
CA GLU A 234 12.01 -5.74 8.31
C GLU A 234 11.57 -5.67 9.78
N MET A 235 12.48 -5.27 10.67
CA MET A 235 12.19 -5.13 12.10
C MET A 235 11.12 -4.06 12.37
N GLN A 236 11.15 -2.91 11.67
CA GLN A 236 10.21 -1.81 11.87
C GLN A 236 8.81 -2.13 11.35
N VAL A 237 8.69 -2.95 10.30
CA VAL A 237 7.42 -3.43 9.74
C VAL A 237 6.86 -4.62 10.52
N GLY A 238 7.71 -5.33 11.29
CA GLY A 238 7.34 -6.51 12.05
C GLY A 238 7.31 -7.80 11.23
N VAL A 239 8.12 -7.86 10.17
CA VAL A 239 8.37 -9.09 9.43
C VAL A 239 9.67 -9.73 9.88
N SER A 240 9.78 -11.04 9.69
CA SER A 240 10.94 -11.80 10.12
C SER A 240 12.20 -11.40 9.35
N PRO A 241 13.37 -11.37 10.00
CA PRO A 241 14.64 -11.02 9.38
C PRO A 241 14.97 -11.90 8.16
N GLY A 242 15.48 -11.29 7.11
CA GLY A 242 15.90 -11.96 5.89
C GLY A 242 14.78 -12.24 4.89
N MET A 243 13.64 -11.58 5.01
CA MET A 243 12.57 -11.60 4.01
C MET A 243 12.94 -10.79 2.76
N PHE A 244 13.64 -9.68 2.93
CA PHE A 244 14.01 -8.73 1.87
C PHE A 244 15.52 -8.63 1.65
N THR A 245 16.35 -9.16 2.55
CA THR A 245 17.81 -9.13 2.39
C THR A 245 18.27 -10.14 1.34
N PHE A 246 19.32 -9.78 0.60
CA PHE A 246 19.89 -10.60 -0.47
C PHE A 246 20.87 -11.67 0.00
N ASP A 247 20.83 -12.06 1.27
CA ASP A 247 21.68 -13.12 1.76
C ASP A 247 21.22 -14.47 1.22
N GLY A 248 22.10 -15.14 0.48
CA GLY A 248 21.85 -16.46 -0.07
C GLY A 248 21.72 -17.50 1.04
N LYS A 249 20.51 -17.62 1.60
CA LYS A 249 20.22 -18.62 2.64
C LYS A 249 20.26 -20.01 2.04
N SER A 250 21.00 -20.91 2.70
CA SER A 250 20.99 -22.34 2.39
C SER A 250 19.58 -22.91 2.55
N MET A 251 19.27 -23.97 1.79
CA MET A 251 18.02 -24.72 1.91
C MET A 251 17.84 -25.18 3.36
N LYS A 252 16.76 -24.69 4.00
CA LYS A 252 16.39 -25.01 5.37
C LYS A 252 15.22 -25.98 5.40
N THR A 253 15.06 -26.68 6.51
CA THR A 253 13.88 -27.54 6.72
C THR A 253 12.61 -26.70 6.91
N ALA A 254 11.45 -27.24 6.55
CA ALA A 254 10.17 -26.55 6.71
C ALA A 254 9.93 -26.04 8.15
N THR A 255 10.35 -26.81 9.16
CA THR A 255 10.23 -26.44 10.57
C THR A 255 11.13 -25.26 10.96
N GLU A 256 12.35 -25.19 10.43
CA GLU A 256 13.25 -24.04 10.62
C GLU A 256 12.70 -22.80 9.96
N VAL A 257 12.14 -22.91 8.75
CA VAL A 257 11.49 -21.81 8.03
C VAL A 257 10.31 -21.25 8.82
N VAL A 258 9.46 -22.11 9.40
CA VAL A 258 8.32 -21.67 10.24
C VAL A 258 8.80 -20.97 11.51
N SER A 259 9.83 -21.50 12.17
CA SER A 259 10.39 -20.89 13.39
C SER A 259 11.04 -19.54 13.11
N GLU A 260 11.78 -19.41 12.02
CA GLU A 260 12.42 -18.15 11.62
C GLU A 260 11.43 -17.09 11.15
N ASN A 261 10.30 -17.49 10.60
CA ASN A 261 9.27 -16.57 10.13
C ASN A 261 8.17 -16.27 11.17
N SER A 262 8.43 -16.52 12.46
CA SER A 262 7.44 -16.35 13.54
C SER A 262 6.81 -14.95 13.57
N ASP A 263 7.61 -13.89 13.40
CA ASP A 263 7.15 -12.51 13.44
C ASP A 263 6.23 -12.19 12.26
N THR A 264 6.60 -12.65 11.07
CA THR A 264 5.75 -12.55 9.87
C THR A 264 4.40 -13.24 10.07
N TYR A 265 4.40 -14.42 10.70
CA TYR A 265 3.15 -15.13 11.02
C TYR A 265 2.30 -14.39 12.05
N GLN A 266 2.91 -13.79 13.06
CA GLN A 266 2.19 -12.99 14.06
C GLN A 266 1.56 -11.74 13.43
N LEU A 267 2.33 -11.01 12.61
CA LEU A 267 1.80 -9.86 11.87
C LEU A 267 0.65 -10.28 10.95
N ARG A 268 0.84 -11.36 10.18
CA ARG A 268 -0.20 -11.91 9.30
C ARG A 268 -1.47 -12.26 10.09
N ASN A 269 -1.34 -12.99 11.19
CA ASN A 269 -2.48 -13.40 12.00
C ASN A 269 -3.22 -12.20 12.59
N SER A 270 -2.50 -11.15 13.00
CA SER A 270 -3.10 -9.90 13.45
C SER A 270 -3.91 -9.23 12.33
N ILE A 271 -3.36 -9.17 11.10
CA ILE A 271 -4.06 -8.61 9.94
C ILE A 271 -5.29 -9.45 9.58
N VAL A 272 -5.15 -10.78 9.54
CA VAL A 272 -6.23 -11.72 9.21
C VAL A 272 -7.39 -11.59 10.20
N SER A 273 -7.09 -11.48 11.50
CA SER A 273 -8.11 -11.30 12.53
C SER A 273 -8.91 -10.00 12.35
N LEU A 274 -8.24 -8.90 11.99
CA LEU A 274 -8.91 -7.61 11.73
C LEU A 274 -9.73 -7.63 10.43
N VAL A 275 -9.25 -8.33 9.42
CA VAL A 275 -9.99 -8.53 8.16
C VAL A 275 -11.22 -9.40 8.40
N ASP A 276 -11.09 -10.50 9.14
CA ASP A 276 -12.22 -11.35 9.54
C ASP A 276 -13.31 -10.54 10.23
N GLN A 277 -12.93 -9.77 11.26
CA GLN A 277 -13.86 -8.89 11.97
C GLN A 277 -14.53 -7.89 11.02
N SER A 278 -13.77 -7.21 10.18
CA SER A 278 -14.30 -6.22 9.25
C SER A 278 -15.27 -6.82 8.22
N ILE A 279 -15.00 -8.04 7.76
CA ILE A 279 -15.89 -8.76 6.83
C ILE A 279 -17.20 -9.12 7.53
N LYS A 280 -17.13 -9.64 8.77
CA LYS A 280 -18.32 -9.97 9.56
C LYS A 280 -19.21 -8.75 9.78
N GLU A 281 -18.59 -7.64 10.15
CA GLU A 281 -19.27 -6.35 10.31
C GLU A 281 -19.93 -5.89 9.01
N LEU A 282 -19.23 -6.00 7.88
CA LEU A 282 -19.76 -5.65 6.57
C LEU A 282 -20.96 -6.52 6.19
N VAL A 283 -20.91 -7.84 6.47
CA VAL A 283 -22.01 -8.77 6.19
C VAL A 283 -23.26 -8.37 6.97
N ILE A 284 -23.13 -8.00 8.24
CA ILE A 284 -24.26 -7.52 9.06
C ILE A 284 -24.85 -6.25 8.43
N SER A 285 -24.02 -5.26 8.08
CA SER A 285 -24.46 -4.02 7.44
C SER A 285 -25.17 -4.27 6.10
N ILE A 286 -24.69 -5.26 5.31
CA ILE A 286 -25.34 -5.68 4.07
C ILE A 286 -26.72 -6.30 4.35
N CYS A 287 -26.86 -7.15 5.37
CA CYS A 287 -28.13 -7.74 5.74
C CYS A 287 -29.12 -6.69 6.27
N GLU A 288 -28.66 -5.72 7.05
CA GLU A 288 -29.47 -4.62 7.57
C GLU A 288 -30.00 -3.74 6.44
N ILE A 289 -29.12 -3.25 5.56
CA ILE A 289 -29.55 -2.43 4.41
C ILE A 289 -30.45 -3.23 3.45
N GLY A 290 -30.12 -4.51 3.21
CA GLY A 290 -30.96 -5.40 2.39
C GLY A 290 -32.37 -5.57 2.96
N LYS A 291 -32.51 -5.63 4.27
CA LYS A 291 -33.81 -5.72 4.95
C LYS A 291 -34.60 -4.42 4.84
N LEU A 292 -33.94 -3.25 4.98
CA LEU A 292 -34.59 -1.95 4.82
C LEU A 292 -35.16 -1.72 3.42
N TYR A 293 -34.43 -2.16 2.39
CA TYR A 293 -34.86 -2.04 0.99
C TYR A 293 -35.66 -3.24 0.48
N GLY A 294 -36.02 -4.21 1.35
CA GLY A 294 -36.80 -5.38 0.96
C GLY A 294 -36.07 -6.39 0.07
N LEU A 295 -34.75 -6.26 -0.05
CA LEU A 295 -33.90 -7.15 -0.85
C LEU A 295 -33.49 -8.43 -0.08
N TYR A 296 -33.64 -8.43 1.23
CA TYR A 296 -33.32 -9.54 2.10
C TYR A 296 -34.43 -9.76 3.14
N SER A 297 -34.92 -10.98 3.27
CA SER A 297 -36.00 -11.34 4.19
C SER A 297 -35.58 -12.26 5.35
N GLY A 298 -34.30 -12.65 5.38
CA GLY A 298 -33.76 -13.51 6.42
C GLY A 298 -33.51 -12.80 7.77
N PRO A 299 -33.13 -13.54 8.82
CA PRO A 299 -32.68 -12.97 10.07
C PRO A 299 -31.33 -12.23 9.85
N ILE A 300 -31.12 -11.15 10.59
CA ILE A 300 -29.80 -10.50 10.61
C ILE A 300 -28.90 -11.38 11.49
N PRO A 301 -27.74 -11.85 10.95
CA PRO A 301 -26.83 -12.71 11.72
C PRO A 301 -26.11 -11.91 12.81
N GLU A 302 -25.75 -12.56 13.90
CA GLU A 302 -24.80 -12.04 14.87
C GLU A 302 -23.35 -12.29 14.40
N MET A 303 -22.37 -11.63 15.02
CA MET A 303 -20.94 -11.78 14.65
C MET A 303 -20.47 -13.23 14.74
N ASP A 304 -20.98 -13.99 15.71
CA ASP A 304 -20.60 -15.39 15.96
C ASP A 304 -21.25 -16.37 14.97
N ASP A 305 -22.32 -15.97 14.30
CA ASP A 305 -22.98 -16.78 13.27
C ASP A 305 -22.25 -16.74 11.91
N ILE A 306 -21.31 -15.79 11.75
CA ILE A 306 -20.60 -15.60 10.49
C ILE A 306 -19.21 -16.22 10.58
N THR A 307 -18.94 -17.17 9.71
CA THR A 307 -17.62 -17.77 9.56
C THR A 307 -16.97 -17.25 8.27
N VAL A 308 -15.81 -16.61 8.41
CA VAL A 308 -15.00 -16.16 7.27
C VAL A 308 -13.85 -17.14 7.09
N ASN A 309 -13.81 -17.83 5.96
CA ASN A 309 -12.73 -18.74 5.62
C ASN A 309 -11.73 -17.98 4.73
N LEU A 310 -10.63 -17.53 5.34
CA LEU A 310 -9.50 -16.92 4.64
C LEU A 310 -8.49 -18.05 4.38
N ASP A 311 -8.39 -18.49 3.13
CA ASP A 311 -7.48 -19.57 2.73
C ASP A 311 -6.06 -19.22 3.17
N GLU A 312 -5.43 -20.13 3.91
CA GLU A 312 -4.11 -19.90 4.49
C GLU A 312 -2.95 -19.97 3.46
N GLY A 313 -3.26 -20.32 2.21
CA GLY A 313 -2.30 -20.30 1.10
C GLY A 313 -1.05 -21.17 1.34
N VAL A 314 0.05 -20.76 0.78
CA VAL A 314 1.29 -21.52 0.57
C VAL A 314 2.06 -21.91 1.85
N PHE A 315 1.68 -21.44 3.05
CA PHE A 315 2.49 -21.55 4.26
C PHE A 315 2.13 -22.72 5.21
N VAL A 316 1.12 -23.52 4.88
CA VAL A 316 0.77 -24.68 5.68
C VAL A 316 1.54 -25.87 5.14
N ASP A 317 2.47 -26.40 5.96
CA ASP A 317 3.09 -27.69 5.67
C ASP A 317 2.04 -28.80 5.89
N LYS A 318 1.38 -29.17 4.78
CA LYS A 318 0.33 -30.18 4.78
C LYS A 318 0.77 -31.52 5.42
N ASN A 319 2.06 -31.82 5.41
CA ASN A 319 2.58 -33.02 6.04
C ASN A 319 2.57 -32.91 7.57
N ASN A 320 2.97 -31.75 8.10
CA ASN A 320 2.92 -31.48 9.54
C ASN A 320 1.48 -31.42 10.06
N GLU A 321 0.57 -30.87 9.27
CA GLU A 321 -0.85 -30.83 9.59
C GLU A 321 -1.46 -32.23 9.60
N LEU A 322 -1.15 -33.05 8.61
CA LEU A 322 -1.59 -34.45 8.51
C LEU A 322 -1.06 -35.27 9.68
N ASP A 323 0.21 -35.10 10.04
CA ASP A 323 0.83 -35.73 11.21
C ASP A 323 0.20 -35.28 12.53
N TYR A 324 -0.12 -33.98 12.66
CA TYR A 324 -0.79 -33.44 13.83
C TYR A 324 -2.17 -34.06 14.02
N TYR A 325 -3.01 -34.07 12.98
CA TYR A 325 -4.35 -34.65 13.05
C TYR A 325 -4.32 -36.18 13.20
N ALA A 326 -3.34 -36.85 12.61
CA ALA A 326 -3.12 -38.29 12.83
C ALA A 326 -2.79 -38.60 14.30
N LYS A 327 -1.90 -37.83 14.91
CA LYS A 327 -1.57 -37.96 16.35
C LYS A 327 -2.75 -37.63 17.26
N ALA A 328 -3.49 -36.57 16.95
CA ALA A 328 -4.69 -36.17 17.68
C ALA A 328 -5.80 -37.22 17.61
N LEU A 329 -5.97 -37.89 16.45
CA LEU A 329 -6.90 -39.00 16.26
C LEU A 329 -6.47 -40.23 17.08
N LEU A 330 -5.16 -40.59 17.03
CA LEU A 330 -4.62 -41.70 17.81
C LEU A 330 -4.73 -41.50 19.31
N SER A 331 -4.66 -40.23 19.76
CA SER A 331 -4.83 -39.84 21.16
C SER A 331 -6.29 -39.74 21.58
N GLY A 332 -7.25 -39.95 20.67
CA GLY A 332 -8.68 -39.83 20.97
C GLY A 332 -9.20 -38.39 21.19
N LEU A 333 -8.39 -37.39 20.88
CA LEU A 333 -8.74 -35.97 21.10
C LEU A 333 -9.71 -35.44 20.06
N VAL A 334 -9.74 -36.02 18.86
CA VAL A 334 -10.60 -35.58 17.75
C VAL A 334 -11.30 -36.79 17.10
N SER A 335 -12.47 -36.55 16.50
CA SER A 335 -13.17 -37.60 15.76
C SER A 335 -12.49 -37.83 14.40
N LYS A 336 -12.65 -39.06 13.86
CA LYS A 336 -12.10 -39.43 12.56
C LYS A 336 -12.62 -38.51 11.44
N GLN A 337 -13.88 -38.14 11.46
CA GLN A 337 -14.47 -37.21 10.49
C GLN A 337 -13.82 -35.85 10.56
N TYR A 338 -13.66 -35.29 11.76
CA TYR A 338 -13.03 -34.00 11.96
C TYR A 338 -11.56 -33.98 11.50
N ALA A 339 -10.78 -35.02 11.87
CA ALA A 339 -9.41 -35.14 11.45
C ALA A 339 -9.25 -35.21 9.92
N ILE A 340 -10.10 -35.97 9.24
CA ILE A 340 -10.09 -36.11 7.77
C ILE A 340 -10.51 -34.79 7.11
N SER A 341 -11.59 -34.16 7.60
CA SER A 341 -12.09 -32.88 7.09
C SER A 341 -11.00 -31.80 7.14
N LYS A 342 -10.31 -31.65 8.27
CA LYS A 342 -9.26 -30.65 8.46
C LYS A 342 -7.99 -30.99 7.70
N ALA A 343 -7.49 -32.21 7.77
CA ALA A 343 -6.25 -32.63 7.11
C ALA A 343 -6.33 -32.61 5.57
N LEU A 344 -7.51 -32.82 5.00
CA LEU A 344 -7.71 -32.82 3.55
C LEU A 344 -8.40 -31.55 3.02
N GLY A 345 -8.78 -30.61 3.89
CA GLY A 345 -9.51 -29.39 3.50
C GLY A 345 -10.89 -29.68 2.94
N LEU A 346 -11.53 -30.78 3.36
CA LEU A 346 -12.87 -31.15 2.94
C LEU A 346 -13.90 -30.50 3.89
N SER A 347 -14.87 -29.80 3.32
CA SER A 347 -15.99 -29.19 4.06
C SER A 347 -17.06 -30.20 4.44
#